data_5d56816a5c5157633ebd2598cc2c985d
#
_entry.id   5d56816a5c5157633ebd2598cc2c985d
#
_cell.length_a   1.000
_cell.length_b   1.000
_cell.length_c   1.000
_cell.angle_alpha   90.00
_cell.angle_beta   90.00
_cell.angle_gamma   90.00
#
_symmetry.space_group_name_H-M   'P 1'
#
loop_
_entity.id
_entity.type
_entity.pdbx_description
1 polymer ?
#
loop_
_entity_poly.entity_id
_entity_poly.type
_entity_poly.pdbx_seq_one_letter_code
_entity_poly.pdbx_strand_id
1 'polypeptide(L)'
;CDDRRVGVERWRLLPAMQRAGVACAVEPGRAHGARGPATASASPERFLACTDGDIESRPIKGTRPRGATPEEDQKISADLLASEKDRAENTMIVDLLRNDLAKNCVDNSIEVPQLCVLERFSNVHHLVSTVRGCLRPGTTPLDALRDSFPGGSITGAPKIQAMGVIAELERHARGPYCGAMGYIGFDGHMDTNILIRTAVIMGR
;
A
#
# COMPACT_ATOMS: atom_id res chain seq x y z
N CYS A 1 -16.34 -18.76 30.44
CA CYS A 1 -15.34 -19.00 29.40
C CYS A 1 -14.51 -17.74 29.23
N ASP A 2 -13.21 -17.84 29.48
CA ASP A 2 -12.33 -16.69 29.76
C ASP A 2 -12.03 -15.91 28.45
N ASP A 3 -12.80 -14.85 28.24
CA ASP A 3 -12.73 -13.97 27.05
C ASP A 3 -11.38 -13.22 26.89
N ARG A 4 -10.56 -13.23 27.96
CA ARG A 4 -9.25 -12.56 28.00
C ARG A 4 -8.15 -13.33 27.27
N ARG A 5 -8.23 -14.66 27.20
CA ARG A 5 -7.22 -15.50 26.51
C ARG A 5 -7.29 -15.37 24.99
N VAL A 6 -8.49 -15.23 24.44
CA VAL A 6 -8.69 -15.10 22.97
C VAL A 6 -8.15 -13.76 22.44
N GLY A 7 -8.25 -12.68 23.24
CA GLY A 7 -7.68 -11.37 22.87
C GLY A 7 -6.15 -11.38 22.79
N VAL A 8 -5.48 -12.06 23.74
CA VAL A 8 -4.01 -12.12 23.80
C VAL A 8 -3.42 -12.97 22.67
N GLU A 9 -4.07 -14.04 22.27
CA GLU A 9 -3.58 -14.90 21.16
C GLU A 9 -3.68 -14.23 19.79
N ARG A 10 -4.68 -13.39 19.55
CA ARG A 10 -4.85 -12.65 18.30
C ARG A 10 -3.67 -11.71 18.01
N TRP A 11 -3.05 -11.16 19.04
CA TRP A 11 -1.96 -10.20 18.90
C TRP A 11 -0.55 -10.82 18.96
N ARG A 12 -0.43 -12.14 19.17
CA ARG A 12 0.87 -12.84 19.16
C ARG A 12 1.63 -12.74 17.85
N LEU A 13 0.93 -12.51 16.72
CA LEU A 13 1.53 -12.30 15.42
C LEU A 13 2.10 -10.88 15.24
N LEU A 14 1.58 -9.88 15.98
CA LEU A 14 2.01 -8.48 15.85
C LEU A 14 3.52 -8.28 16.05
N PRO A 15 4.18 -8.83 17.08
CA PRO A 15 5.62 -8.66 17.23
C PRO A 15 6.45 -9.27 16.11
N ALA A 16 5.96 -10.34 15.46
CA ALA A 16 6.60 -10.92 14.29
C ALA A 16 6.39 -10.04 13.06
N MET A 17 5.20 -9.47 12.90
CA MET A 17 4.87 -8.54 11.82
C MET A 17 5.60 -7.20 11.99
N GLN A 18 5.71 -6.68 13.21
CA GLN A 18 6.45 -5.45 13.53
C GLN A 18 7.95 -5.58 13.21
N ARG A 19 8.54 -6.78 13.43
CA ARG A 19 9.93 -7.05 13.02
C ARG A 19 10.13 -7.05 11.51
N ALA A 20 9.06 -7.24 10.73
CA ALA A 20 9.09 -7.23 9.27
C ALA A 20 8.82 -5.84 8.65
N GLY A 21 8.62 -4.81 9.46
CA GLY A 21 8.32 -3.44 9.01
C GLY A 21 7.09 -2.85 9.70
N VAL A 22 6.45 -1.88 9.08
CA VAL A 22 5.26 -1.21 9.63
C VAL A 22 4.10 -2.21 9.74
N ALA A 23 3.63 -2.44 10.97
CA ALA A 23 2.44 -3.25 11.23
C ALA A 23 1.35 -2.37 11.87
N CYS A 24 0.15 -2.44 11.33
CA CYS A 24 -1.04 -1.84 11.90
C CYS A 24 -2.08 -2.92 12.18
N ALA A 25 -2.76 -2.81 13.31
CA ALA A 25 -3.84 -3.72 13.64
C ALA A 25 -5.09 -2.92 14.00
N VAL A 26 -6.21 -3.30 13.40
CA VAL A 26 -7.52 -2.67 13.65
C VAL A 26 -8.50 -3.74 14.11
N GLU A 27 -9.08 -3.52 15.30
CA GLU A 27 -10.29 -4.22 15.72
C GLU A 27 -11.48 -3.27 15.52
N PRO A 28 -12.48 -3.63 14.71
CA PRO A 28 -13.74 -2.90 14.70
C PRO A 28 -14.35 -2.95 16.09
N GLY A 29 -14.76 -1.79 16.61
CA GLY A 29 -15.43 -1.70 17.89
C GLY A 29 -16.67 -2.62 17.95
N ARG A 30 -17.04 -3.07 19.13
CA ARG A 30 -18.26 -3.86 19.36
C ARG A 30 -19.49 -3.00 19.07
N ALA A 31 -20.01 -3.07 17.85
CA ALA A 31 -21.35 -2.57 17.58
C ALA A 31 -22.33 -3.74 17.80
N HIS A 32 -23.22 -3.58 18.78
CA HIS A 32 -24.36 -4.50 19.03
C HIS A 32 -23.99 -5.98 19.25
N GLY A 33 -22.91 -6.27 20.00
CA GLY A 33 -22.61 -7.64 20.44
C GLY A 33 -21.97 -8.57 19.40
N ALA A 34 -21.90 -8.19 18.14
CA ALA A 34 -21.22 -8.94 17.10
C ALA A 34 -19.72 -8.59 17.05
N ARG A 35 -18.87 -9.63 17.09
CA ARG A 35 -17.41 -9.46 16.87
C ARG A 35 -17.19 -9.38 15.36
N GLY A 36 -16.85 -8.18 14.87
CA GLY A 36 -16.38 -8.00 13.51
C GLY A 36 -15.02 -8.68 13.27
N PRO A 37 -14.59 -8.86 12.02
CA PRO A 37 -13.26 -9.37 11.70
C PRO A 37 -12.18 -8.40 12.20
N ALA A 38 -11.12 -8.93 12.82
CA ALA A 38 -9.93 -8.15 13.13
C ALA A 38 -8.96 -8.22 11.93
N THR A 39 -8.29 -7.12 11.64
CA THR A 39 -7.32 -7.04 10.53
C THR A 39 -5.95 -6.68 11.09
N ALA A 40 -4.93 -7.45 10.72
CA ALA A 40 -3.54 -7.16 11.06
C ALA A 40 -2.73 -7.08 9.75
N SER A 41 -2.13 -5.91 9.48
CA SER A 41 -1.41 -5.61 8.25
C SER A 41 0.06 -5.31 8.52
N ALA A 42 0.96 -5.90 7.70
CA ALA A 42 2.37 -5.57 7.61
C ALA A 42 2.70 -5.11 6.17
N SER A 43 1.82 -4.31 5.58
CA SER A 43 2.01 -3.82 4.22
C SER A 43 3.19 -2.86 4.14
N PRO A 44 4.12 -3.07 3.21
CA PRO A 44 5.22 -2.14 2.95
C PRO A 44 4.83 -1.00 2.02
N GLU A 45 3.69 -1.11 1.33
CA GLU A 45 3.33 -0.22 0.24
C GLU A 45 2.37 0.87 0.72
N ARG A 46 2.85 2.12 0.73
CA ARG A 46 2.02 3.30 0.92
C ARG A 46 1.14 3.50 -0.29
N PHE A 47 -0.18 3.61 -0.09
CA PHE A 47 -1.11 3.93 -1.15
C PHE A 47 -1.14 5.43 -1.40
N LEU A 48 -1.66 6.20 -0.46
CA LEU A 48 -1.69 7.66 -0.52
C LEU A 48 -1.36 8.25 0.85
N ALA A 49 -0.52 9.27 0.87
CA ALA A 49 -0.35 10.17 2.00
C ALA A 49 -0.67 11.59 1.57
N CYS A 50 -1.23 12.39 2.47
CA CYS A 50 -1.51 13.80 2.24
C CYS A 50 -1.10 14.60 3.47
N THR A 51 -0.40 15.72 3.23
CA THR A 51 0.01 16.66 4.26
C THR A 51 -0.09 18.07 3.67
N ASP A 52 -0.87 18.95 4.31
CA ASP A 52 -1.05 20.35 3.89
C ASP A 52 -1.45 20.52 2.41
N GLY A 53 -2.23 19.56 1.87
CA GLY A 53 -2.66 19.56 0.47
C GLY A 53 -1.68 18.91 -0.50
N ASP A 54 -0.45 18.61 -0.10
CA ASP A 54 0.49 17.81 -0.89
C ASP A 54 0.16 16.33 -0.75
N ILE A 55 -0.13 15.68 -1.88
CA ILE A 55 -0.45 14.25 -1.94
C ILE A 55 0.70 13.47 -2.55
N GLU A 56 1.00 12.31 -1.95
CA GLU A 56 2.09 11.41 -2.36
C GLU A 56 1.62 9.97 -2.44
N SER A 57 2.12 9.24 -3.45
CA SER A 57 2.06 7.79 -3.54
C SER A 57 3.46 7.20 -3.73
N ARG A 58 3.71 6.02 -3.12
CA ARG A 58 5.03 5.37 -3.19
C ARG A 58 4.90 3.90 -3.60
N PRO A 59 4.72 3.64 -4.90
CA PRO A 59 4.62 2.28 -5.41
C PRO A 59 5.94 1.53 -5.31
N ILE A 60 5.83 0.24 -4.98
CA ILE A 60 6.94 -0.70 -4.91
C ILE A 60 6.78 -1.75 -6.01
N LYS A 61 7.76 -1.89 -6.89
CA LYS A 61 7.88 -3.02 -7.82
C LYS A 61 9.32 -3.46 -7.88
N GLY A 62 9.53 -4.76 -7.76
CA GLY A 62 10.87 -5.32 -7.62
C GLY A 62 11.32 -5.39 -6.17
N THR A 63 11.55 -6.62 -5.72
CA THR A 63 12.03 -6.93 -4.36
C THR A 63 13.06 -8.04 -4.45
N ARG A 64 14.15 -7.89 -3.72
CA ARG A 64 15.16 -8.92 -3.54
C ARG A 64 15.54 -9.04 -2.06
N PRO A 65 15.90 -10.24 -1.58
CA PRO A 65 16.44 -10.40 -0.22
C PRO A 65 17.79 -9.69 -0.08
N ARG A 66 18.20 -9.43 1.15
CA ARG A 66 19.56 -8.99 1.46
C ARG A 66 20.55 -10.12 1.24
N GLY A 67 21.76 -9.78 0.79
CA GLY A 67 22.87 -10.72 0.70
C GLY A 67 23.43 -11.10 2.08
N ALA A 68 24.00 -12.30 2.19
CA ALA A 68 24.64 -12.74 3.43
C ALA A 68 26.00 -12.06 3.66
N THR A 69 26.65 -11.60 2.57
CA THR A 69 27.89 -10.82 2.62
C THR A 69 27.71 -9.46 1.93
N PRO A 70 28.54 -8.45 2.22
CA PRO A 70 28.47 -7.16 1.54
C PRO A 70 28.60 -7.26 0.02
N GLU A 71 29.45 -8.16 -0.50
CA GLU A 71 29.67 -8.37 -1.92
C GLU A 71 28.44 -8.97 -2.59
N GLU A 72 27.83 -9.96 -1.95
CA GLU A 72 26.58 -10.58 -2.41
C GLU A 72 25.45 -9.55 -2.40
N ASP A 73 25.32 -8.76 -1.33
CA ASP A 73 24.30 -7.71 -1.19
C ASP A 73 24.43 -6.64 -2.28
N GLN A 74 25.67 -6.25 -2.61
CA GLN A 74 25.95 -5.32 -3.70
C GLN A 74 25.57 -5.90 -5.07
N LYS A 75 25.87 -7.17 -5.32
CA LYS A 75 25.47 -7.86 -6.55
C LYS A 75 23.96 -7.94 -6.68
N ILE A 76 23.25 -8.37 -5.63
CA ILE A 76 21.78 -8.46 -5.63
C ILE A 76 21.14 -7.09 -5.89
N SER A 77 21.66 -6.04 -5.26
CA SER A 77 21.15 -4.69 -5.46
C SER A 77 21.41 -4.17 -6.88
N ALA A 78 22.56 -4.49 -7.47
CA ALA A 78 22.87 -4.14 -8.85
C ALA A 78 21.98 -4.89 -9.85
N ASP A 79 21.76 -6.18 -9.64
CA ASP A 79 20.87 -7.00 -10.46
C ASP A 79 19.41 -6.48 -10.41
N LEU A 80 18.94 -6.04 -9.24
CA LEU A 80 17.62 -5.44 -9.10
C LEU A 80 17.52 -4.12 -9.87
N LEU A 81 18.52 -3.25 -9.77
CA LEU A 81 18.56 -1.98 -10.50
C LEU A 81 18.60 -2.18 -12.03
N ALA A 82 19.26 -3.24 -12.50
CA ALA A 82 19.38 -3.58 -13.91
C ALA A 82 18.16 -4.35 -14.45
N SER A 83 17.23 -4.79 -13.59
CA SER A 83 16.06 -5.57 -14.00
C SER A 83 15.10 -4.74 -14.86
N GLU A 84 15.12 -4.96 -16.17
CA GLU A 84 14.23 -4.28 -17.13
C GLU A 84 12.76 -4.55 -16.81
N LYS A 85 12.42 -5.79 -16.44
CA LYS A 85 11.07 -6.19 -16.07
C LYS A 85 10.57 -5.39 -14.87
N ASP A 86 11.31 -5.37 -13.75
CA ASP A 86 10.90 -4.69 -12.53
C ASP A 86 10.76 -3.17 -12.76
N ARG A 87 11.66 -2.59 -13.57
CA ARG A 87 11.61 -1.18 -13.96
C ARG A 87 10.41 -0.85 -14.85
N ALA A 88 10.11 -1.70 -15.84
CA ALA A 88 8.95 -1.51 -16.72
C ALA A 88 7.64 -1.59 -15.94
N GLU A 89 7.50 -2.59 -15.05
CA GLU A 89 6.33 -2.71 -14.17
C GLU A 89 6.18 -1.49 -13.25
N ASN A 90 7.29 -1.00 -12.66
CA ASN A 90 7.25 0.18 -11.79
C ASN A 90 6.84 1.44 -12.58
N THR A 91 7.42 1.66 -13.75
CA THR A 91 7.09 2.80 -14.63
C THR A 91 5.62 2.77 -15.05
N MET A 92 5.08 1.60 -15.39
CA MET A 92 3.66 1.43 -15.72
C MET A 92 2.76 1.84 -14.55
N ILE A 93 3.10 1.46 -13.32
CA ILE A 93 2.32 1.85 -12.14
C ILE A 93 2.46 3.34 -11.84
N VAL A 94 3.64 3.92 -12.04
CA VAL A 94 3.85 5.38 -11.90
C VAL A 94 2.94 6.15 -12.86
N ASP A 95 2.84 5.74 -14.13
CA ASP A 95 1.96 6.39 -15.11
C ASP A 95 0.48 6.26 -14.71
N LEU A 96 0.09 5.11 -14.20
CA LEU A 96 -1.28 4.90 -13.70
C LEU A 96 -1.58 5.80 -12.50
N LEU A 97 -0.66 5.92 -11.55
CA LEU A 97 -0.81 6.80 -10.38
C LEU A 97 -0.83 8.28 -10.77
N ARG A 98 -0.02 8.71 -11.73
CA ARG A 98 -0.08 10.07 -12.28
C ARG A 98 -1.46 10.38 -12.83
N ASN A 99 -2.04 9.45 -13.58
CA ASN A 99 -3.40 9.59 -14.12
C ASN A 99 -4.45 9.63 -12.98
N ASP A 100 -4.31 8.80 -11.94
CA ASP A 100 -5.23 8.80 -10.81
C ASP A 100 -5.18 10.12 -10.03
N LEU A 101 -3.98 10.61 -9.71
CA LEU A 101 -3.78 11.88 -8.99
C LEU A 101 -4.24 13.09 -9.82
N ALA A 102 -4.11 13.04 -11.17
CA ALA A 102 -4.54 14.14 -12.04
C ALA A 102 -6.02 14.49 -11.92
N LYS A 103 -6.84 13.56 -11.46
CA LYS A 103 -8.28 13.79 -11.24
C LYS A 103 -8.54 14.83 -10.15
N ASN A 104 -7.65 14.92 -9.17
CA ASN A 104 -7.83 15.71 -7.95
C ASN A 104 -6.75 16.78 -7.73
N CYS A 105 -5.65 16.73 -8.48
CA CYS A 105 -4.54 17.67 -8.34
C CYS A 105 -4.64 18.86 -9.28
N VAL A 106 -3.98 19.94 -8.89
CA VAL A 106 -3.78 21.14 -9.74
C VAL A 106 -3.06 20.74 -11.02
N ASP A 107 -3.46 21.31 -12.13
CA ASP A 107 -2.84 21.03 -13.43
C ASP A 107 -1.33 21.35 -13.39
N ASN A 108 -0.53 20.45 -13.94
CA ASN A 108 0.94 20.52 -13.95
C ASN A 108 1.62 20.42 -12.57
N SER A 109 0.90 20.12 -11.49
CA SER A 109 1.50 19.92 -10.16
C SER A 109 2.04 18.51 -9.96
N ILE A 110 1.70 17.56 -10.85
CA ILE A 110 2.11 16.17 -10.70
C ILE A 110 3.56 15.98 -11.17
N GLU A 111 4.39 15.50 -10.28
CA GLU A 111 5.79 15.23 -10.52
C GLU A 111 6.18 13.82 -10.06
N VAL A 112 7.29 13.32 -10.59
CA VAL A 112 7.91 12.04 -10.21
C VAL A 112 9.35 12.33 -9.76
N PRO A 113 9.55 12.80 -8.51
CA PRO A 113 10.87 13.18 -8.03
C PRO A 113 11.82 11.98 -7.92
N GLN A 114 11.28 10.77 -7.81
CA GLN A 114 12.06 9.53 -7.75
C GLN A 114 11.40 8.47 -8.62
N LEU A 115 12.17 7.90 -9.55
CA LEU A 115 11.73 6.81 -10.42
C LEU A 115 12.68 5.61 -10.29
N CYS A 116 12.15 4.46 -9.86
CA CYS A 116 12.90 3.20 -9.71
C CYS A 116 14.16 3.35 -8.85
N VAL A 117 14.05 4.02 -7.71
CA VAL A 117 15.16 4.21 -6.76
C VAL A 117 15.28 2.97 -5.87
N LEU A 118 16.51 2.52 -5.64
CA LEU A 118 16.78 1.42 -4.72
C LEU A 118 16.70 1.87 -3.27
N GLU A 119 15.75 1.32 -2.52
CA GLU A 119 15.67 1.46 -1.08
C GLU A 119 16.14 0.18 -0.38
N ARG A 120 17.02 0.37 0.62
CA ARG A 120 17.60 -0.73 1.40
C ARG A 120 16.93 -0.80 2.77
N PHE A 121 16.28 -1.92 3.04
CA PHE A 121 15.72 -2.24 4.35
C PHE A 121 16.56 -3.30 5.05
N SER A 122 16.26 -3.60 6.29
CA SER A 122 17.02 -4.58 7.09
C SER A 122 17.04 -5.98 6.48
N ASN A 123 15.99 -6.37 5.78
CA ASN A 123 15.76 -7.72 5.26
C ASN A 123 15.59 -7.81 3.74
N VAL A 124 15.36 -6.68 3.05
CA VAL A 124 15.10 -6.64 1.61
C VAL A 124 15.63 -5.36 0.96
N HIS A 125 15.80 -5.44 -0.36
CA HIS A 125 15.91 -4.31 -1.27
C HIS A 125 14.60 -4.13 -2.02
N HIS A 126 14.13 -2.90 -2.18
CA HIS A 126 12.98 -2.54 -3.02
C HIS A 126 13.36 -1.54 -4.09
N LEU A 127 12.71 -1.63 -5.28
CA LEU A 127 12.64 -0.51 -6.21
C LEU A 127 11.37 0.29 -5.92
N VAL A 128 11.57 1.53 -5.53
CA VAL A 128 10.50 2.45 -5.12
C VAL A 128 10.48 3.64 -6.06
N SER A 129 9.30 4.08 -6.44
CA SER A 129 9.11 5.38 -7.07
C SER A 129 8.27 6.28 -6.17
N THR A 130 8.33 7.58 -6.42
CA THR A 130 7.53 8.58 -5.70
C THR A 130 6.78 9.41 -6.73
N VAL A 131 5.46 9.50 -6.58
CA VAL A 131 4.59 10.37 -7.36
C VAL A 131 3.95 11.35 -6.41
N ARG A 132 4.03 12.65 -6.70
CA ARG A 132 3.47 13.73 -5.89
C ARG A 132 2.60 14.64 -6.72
N GLY A 133 1.71 15.37 -6.03
CA GLY A 133 0.90 16.43 -6.61
C GLY A 133 0.31 17.31 -5.52
N CYS A 134 -0.18 18.49 -5.89
CA CYS A 134 -0.94 19.36 -5.00
C CYS A 134 -2.43 19.21 -5.25
N LEU A 135 -3.23 18.96 -4.22
CA LEU A 135 -4.69 18.91 -4.32
C LEU A 135 -5.27 20.27 -4.77
N ARG A 136 -6.30 20.22 -5.61
CA ARG A 136 -7.03 21.43 -6.00
C ARG A 136 -7.71 22.05 -4.79
N PRO A 137 -7.84 23.39 -4.73
CA PRO A 137 -8.66 24.04 -3.71
C PRO A 137 -10.07 23.45 -3.63
N GLY A 138 -10.50 23.09 -2.42
CA GLY A 138 -11.80 22.47 -2.19
C GLY A 138 -11.83 20.94 -2.37
N THR A 139 -10.75 20.31 -2.83
CA THR A 139 -10.61 18.85 -2.88
C THR A 139 -10.05 18.33 -1.57
N THR A 140 -10.66 17.31 -1.01
CA THR A 140 -10.20 16.68 0.23
C THR A 140 -9.30 15.45 -0.03
N PRO A 141 -8.46 15.04 0.93
CA PRO A 141 -7.73 13.77 0.82
C PRO A 141 -8.64 12.55 0.60
N LEU A 142 -9.88 12.60 1.13
CA LEU A 142 -10.87 11.54 0.94
C LEU A 142 -11.36 11.46 -0.51
N ASP A 143 -11.53 12.61 -1.18
CA ASP A 143 -11.87 12.64 -2.62
C ASP A 143 -10.76 12.01 -3.44
N ALA A 144 -9.50 12.37 -3.16
CA ALA A 144 -8.35 11.79 -3.83
C ALA A 144 -8.24 10.28 -3.58
N LEU A 145 -8.51 9.82 -2.36
CA LEU A 145 -8.53 8.39 -2.03
C LEU A 145 -9.63 7.66 -2.80
N ARG A 146 -10.85 8.19 -2.82
CA ARG A 146 -11.99 7.61 -3.55
C ARG A 146 -11.69 7.49 -5.05
N ASP A 147 -11.16 8.53 -5.67
CA ASP A 147 -10.99 8.60 -7.12
C ASP A 147 -9.73 7.86 -7.61
N SER A 148 -8.80 7.58 -6.70
CA SER A 148 -7.61 6.74 -6.96
C SER A 148 -7.85 5.25 -6.67
N PHE A 149 -8.87 4.92 -5.85
CA PHE A 149 -9.19 3.55 -5.47
C PHE A 149 -9.85 2.76 -6.63
N PRO A 150 -9.54 1.44 -6.76
CA PRO A 150 -8.50 0.70 -6.07
C PRO A 150 -7.08 1.03 -6.56
N GLY A 151 -6.07 0.69 -5.76
CA GLY A 151 -4.67 0.95 -6.10
C GLY A 151 -4.25 0.29 -7.41
N GLY A 152 -3.47 0.99 -8.22
CA GLY A 152 -3.01 0.49 -9.52
C GLY A 152 -2.10 -0.72 -9.41
N SER A 153 -1.30 -0.80 -8.36
CA SER A 153 -0.33 -1.89 -8.13
C SER A 153 -0.97 -3.25 -7.88
N ILE A 154 -2.26 -3.27 -7.48
CA ILE A 154 -3.03 -4.49 -7.17
C ILE A 154 -4.16 -4.76 -8.17
N THR A 155 -4.28 -3.95 -9.20
CA THR A 155 -5.25 -4.11 -10.29
C THR A 155 -4.54 -4.35 -11.61
N GLY A 156 -4.04 -3.32 -12.25
CA GLY A 156 -3.37 -3.36 -13.55
C GLY A 156 -3.66 -2.12 -14.39
N ALA A 157 -3.06 -2.06 -15.56
CA ALA A 157 -3.26 -1.01 -16.54
C ALA A 157 -3.75 -1.59 -17.89
N PRO A 158 -4.77 -1.02 -18.51
CA PRO A 158 -5.68 0.05 -18.05
C PRO A 158 -6.57 -0.42 -16.88
N LYS A 159 -6.74 0.42 -15.85
CA LYS A 159 -7.36 0.02 -14.57
C LYS A 159 -8.77 -0.55 -14.73
N ILE A 160 -9.65 0.11 -15.47
CA ILE A 160 -11.05 -0.30 -15.64
C ILE A 160 -11.15 -1.66 -16.32
N GLN A 161 -10.35 -1.89 -17.35
CA GLN A 161 -10.30 -3.19 -18.03
C GLN A 161 -9.78 -4.29 -17.12
N ALA A 162 -8.70 -4.03 -16.39
CA ALA A 162 -8.14 -4.96 -15.40
C ALA A 162 -9.16 -5.32 -14.32
N MET A 163 -9.90 -4.34 -13.79
CA MET A 163 -10.98 -4.58 -12.83
C MET A 163 -12.11 -5.44 -13.41
N GLY A 164 -12.48 -5.23 -14.66
CA GLY A 164 -13.46 -6.06 -15.37
C GLY A 164 -13.02 -7.53 -15.43
N VAL A 165 -11.77 -7.77 -15.85
CA VAL A 165 -11.17 -9.12 -15.90
C VAL A 165 -11.10 -9.76 -14.52
N ILE A 166 -10.70 -9.00 -13.48
CA ILE A 166 -10.69 -9.47 -12.11
C ILE A 166 -12.08 -9.90 -11.66
N ALA A 167 -13.11 -9.08 -11.93
CA ALA A 167 -14.49 -9.37 -11.55
C ALA A 167 -15.05 -10.62 -12.29
N GLU A 168 -14.58 -10.87 -13.51
CA GLU A 168 -14.98 -12.03 -14.31
C GLU A 168 -14.30 -13.32 -13.84
N LEU A 169 -13.01 -13.27 -13.52
CA LEU A 169 -12.21 -14.45 -13.21
C LEU A 169 -12.24 -14.82 -11.71
N GLU A 170 -12.32 -13.86 -10.82
CA GLU A 170 -12.36 -14.13 -9.37
C GLU A 170 -13.78 -14.46 -8.93
N ARG A 171 -13.96 -15.69 -8.41
CA ARG A 171 -15.27 -16.18 -7.97
C ARG A 171 -15.72 -15.67 -6.60
N HIS A 172 -14.82 -15.03 -5.87
CA HIS A 172 -15.04 -14.57 -4.50
C HIS A 172 -14.64 -13.11 -4.34
N ALA A 173 -15.38 -12.39 -3.51
CA ALA A 173 -15.00 -11.03 -3.12
C ALA A 173 -13.68 -11.04 -2.35
N ARG A 174 -12.79 -10.11 -2.68
CA ARG A 174 -11.47 -9.97 -2.03
C ARG A 174 -11.57 -9.56 -0.55
N GLY A 175 -12.70 -8.99 -0.13
CA GLY A 175 -12.84 -8.43 1.22
C GLY A 175 -11.82 -7.32 1.46
N PRO A 176 -11.12 -7.31 2.61
CA PRO A 176 -10.07 -6.33 2.89
C PRO A 176 -8.83 -6.46 1.98
N TYR A 177 -8.56 -7.66 1.42
CA TYR A 177 -7.40 -7.88 0.55
C TYR A 177 -7.43 -6.96 -0.67
N CYS A 178 -6.31 -6.32 -0.96
CA CYS A 178 -6.18 -5.30 -2.01
C CYS A 178 -7.02 -4.03 -1.77
N GLY A 179 -7.56 -3.84 -0.58
CA GLY A 179 -8.15 -2.58 -0.15
C GLY A 179 -7.10 -1.57 0.31
N ALA A 180 -7.54 -0.55 1.01
CA ALA A 180 -6.70 0.43 1.67
C ALA A 180 -7.04 0.52 3.15
N MET A 181 -6.03 0.76 4.00
CA MET A 181 -6.20 1.02 5.42
C MET A 181 -5.28 2.15 5.84
N GLY A 182 -5.76 2.99 6.74
CA GLY A 182 -4.98 4.11 7.25
C GLY A 182 -5.82 5.02 8.13
N TYR A 183 -5.44 6.28 8.19
CA TYR A 183 -6.15 7.31 8.95
C TYR A 183 -6.30 8.59 8.12
N ILE A 184 -7.31 9.35 8.47
CA ILE A 184 -7.53 10.73 8.01
C ILE A 184 -7.78 11.55 9.26
N GLY A 185 -6.89 12.51 9.53
CA GLY A 185 -7.00 13.44 10.65
C GLY A 185 -8.02 14.55 10.38
N PHE A 186 -8.51 15.18 11.44
CA PHE A 186 -9.38 16.37 11.33
C PHE A 186 -8.65 17.60 10.77
N ASP A 187 -7.33 17.57 10.79
CA ASP A 187 -6.42 18.54 10.18
C ASP A 187 -6.21 18.33 8.67
N GLY A 188 -6.82 17.27 8.10
CA GLY A 188 -6.68 16.92 6.68
C GLY A 188 -5.45 16.07 6.37
N HIS A 189 -4.62 15.72 7.36
CA HIS A 189 -3.54 14.77 7.14
C HIS A 189 -4.11 13.36 6.93
N MET A 190 -3.54 12.64 5.97
CA MET A 190 -3.92 11.26 5.63
C MET A 190 -2.66 10.43 5.41
N ASP A 191 -2.67 9.18 5.87
CA ASP A 191 -1.71 8.17 5.43
C ASP A 191 -2.42 6.82 5.34
N THR A 192 -2.34 6.20 4.16
CA THR A 192 -2.99 4.93 3.84
C THR A 192 -2.01 3.97 3.17
N ASN A 193 -2.19 2.68 3.41
CA ASN A 193 -1.44 1.62 2.75
C ASN A 193 -2.36 0.77 1.86
N ILE A 194 -1.76 0.00 0.95
CA ILE A 194 -2.44 -1.09 0.25
C ILE A 194 -2.50 -2.30 1.19
N LEU A 195 -3.67 -2.94 1.32
CA LEU A 195 -3.84 -4.14 2.16
C LEU A 195 -3.31 -5.40 1.48
N ILE A 196 -1.99 -5.51 1.42
CA ILE A 196 -1.21 -6.71 1.09
C ILE A 196 -0.44 -7.16 2.34
N ARG A 197 0.03 -8.42 2.40
CA ARG A 197 0.64 -9.01 3.62
C ARG A 197 -0.22 -8.78 4.86
N THR A 198 -1.51 -9.02 4.70
CA THR A 198 -2.53 -8.68 5.67
C THR A 198 -3.31 -9.92 6.08
N ALA A 199 -3.43 -10.16 7.37
CA ALA A 199 -4.24 -11.22 7.93
C ALA A 199 -5.61 -10.69 8.33
N VAL A 200 -6.66 -11.39 7.96
CA VAL A 200 -8.03 -11.14 8.42
C VAL A 200 -8.42 -12.26 9.37
N ILE A 201 -8.74 -11.92 10.61
CA ILE A 201 -9.06 -12.87 11.68
C ILE A 201 -10.58 -12.81 11.89
N MET A 202 -11.25 -13.87 11.44
CA MET A 202 -12.69 -14.02 11.65
C MET A 202 -12.93 -14.54 13.07
N GLY A 203 -13.83 -13.88 13.82
CA GLY A 203 -14.31 -14.42 15.10
C GLY A 203 -15.14 -15.68 14.86
N ARG A 204 -14.92 -16.72 15.69
CA ARG A 204 -15.86 -17.84 15.82
C ARG A 204 -16.96 -17.49 16.82
#